data_f9357650ee86f9f8762dffcbb3970160
#
_entry.id   f9357650ee86f9f8762dffcbb3970160
#
_cell.length_a   1.000
_cell.length_b   1.000
_cell.length_c   1.000
_cell.angle_alpha   90.00
_cell.angle_beta   90.00
_cell.angle_gamma   90.00
#
_symmetry.space_group_name_H-M   'P 1'
#
loop_
_entity.id
_entity.type
_entity.pdbx_description
1 polymer ?
#
loop_
_entity_poly.entity_id
_entity_poly.type
_entity_poly.pdbx_seq_one_letter_code
_entity_poly.pdbx_strand_id
1 'polypeptide(L)'
;MTSQTYLSELFSLDGRVAVVTGGSSGIGRAIAGALARAGASVVVVARKEEQLAATVDELSADGCRAAWVSADLGARDGVRVAAEATAEVFGEPDILVNGAGVNLRPPMGELGEEVWDTTMAVNLDAPYLLGQRFGPGMAARGFGRIIHITSQQAHRAFVRSGAYGVSKGALESLARSQAEAWSPHGVTCNTLVPGFVMTPLNARLSSDPEKVAALAARTMVGRNGLPEDFAGAVVFLASRASAYVTGQAIFVDGGFSVH
;
A
#
# COMPACT_ATOMS: atom_id res chain seq x y z
N MET A 1 17.47 -2.88 29.84
CA MET A 1 16.63 -2.28 28.79
C MET A 1 15.27 -1.99 29.39
N THR A 2 14.80 -0.73 29.38
CA THR A 2 13.46 -0.44 29.87
C THR A 2 12.40 -0.94 28.89
N SER A 3 11.18 -1.18 29.32
CA SER A 3 10.05 -1.60 28.45
C SER A 3 9.83 -0.61 27.28
N GLN A 4 9.97 0.68 27.53
CA GLN A 4 9.84 1.73 26.51
C GLN A 4 10.95 1.66 25.45
N THR A 5 12.19 1.40 25.85
CA THR A 5 13.33 1.20 24.93
C THR A 5 13.13 -0.01 24.05
N TYR A 6 12.64 -1.13 24.58
CA TYR A 6 12.37 -2.36 23.84
C TYR A 6 11.35 -2.15 22.74
N LEU A 7 10.19 -1.54 23.04
CA LEU A 7 9.15 -1.29 22.04
C LEU A 7 9.61 -0.27 20.98
N SER A 8 10.32 0.78 21.40
CA SER A 8 10.91 1.76 20.50
C SER A 8 11.83 1.09 19.46
N GLU A 9 12.77 0.27 19.91
CA GLU A 9 13.71 -0.44 19.03
C GLU A 9 13.01 -1.45 18.12
N LEU A 10 11.97 -2.12 18.61
CA LEU A 10 11.25 -3.16 17.85
C LEU A 10 10.46 -2.58 16.66
N PHE A 11 9.86 -1.40 16.85
CA PHE A 11 9.00 -0.74 15.87
C PHE A 11 9.67 0.44 15.15
N SER A 12 10.88 0.85 15.55
CA SER A 12 11.61 1.93 14.89
C SER A 12 11.92 1.60 13.42
N LEU A 13 11.77 2.64 12.59
CA LEU A 13 12.19 2.65 11.20
C LEU A 13 13.34 3.63 10.96
N ASP A 14 14.05 4.03 12.01
CA ASP A 14 15.20 4.94 11.92
C ASP A 14 16.24 4.41 10.94
N GLY A 15 16.71 5.29 10.05
CA GLY A 15 17.68 4.96 9.02
C GLY A 15 17.14 4.12 7.85
N ARG A 16 15.82 3.84 7.81
CA ARG A 16 15.17 3.12 6.70
C ARG A 16 14.66 4.08 5.65
N VAL A 17 14.69 3.64 4.39
CA VAL A 17 14.11 4.35 3.26
C VAL A 17 12.84 3.61 2.83
N ALA A 18 11.72 4.34 2.75
CA ALA A 18 10.44 3.80 2.32
C ALA A 18 9.93 4.50 1.05
N VAL A 19 9.51 3.71 0.06
CA VAL A 19 8.79 4.18 -1.13
C VAL A 19 7.32 3.80 -0.99
N VAL A 20 6.42 4.80 -1.11
CA VAL A 20 4.96 4.59 -0.99
C VAL A 20 4.28 5.07 -2.27
N THR A 21 3.85 4.14 -3.11
CA THR A 21 3.03 4.48 -4.28
C THR A 21 1.59 4.77 -3.87
N GLY A 22 0.94 5.72 -4.53
CA GLY A 22 -0.38 6.22 -4.11
C GLY A 22 -0.33 7.05 -2.82
N GLY A 23 0.85 7.55 -2.42
CA GLY A 23 1.08 8.25 -1.17
C GLY A 23 0.51 9.68 -1.07
N SER A 24 -0.15 10.17 -2.12
CA SER A 24 -0.72 11.54 -2.14
C SER A 24 -2.14 11.65 -1.58
N SER A 25 -2.80 10.55 -1.26
CA SER A 25 -4.18 10.58 -0.77
C SER A 25 -4.60 9.29 -0.03
N GLY A 26 -5.70 9.38 0.73
CA GLY A 26 -6.36 8.23 1.35
C GLY A 26 -5.42 7.36 2.17
N ILE A 27 -5.58 6.03 2.05
CA ILE A 27 -4.79 5.05 2.80
C ILE A 27 -3.28 5.21 2.53
N GLY A 28 -2.86 5.44 1.28
CA GLY A 28 -1.45 5.60 0.93
C GLY A 28 -0.80 6.80 1.64
N ARG A 29 -1.51 7.95 1.72
CA ARG A 29 -1.02 9.13 2.46
C ARG A 29 -0.90 8.86 3.97
N ALA A 30 -1.89 8.22 4.56
CA ALA A 30 -1.86 7.86 5.99
C ALA A 30 -0.72 6.88 6.29
N ILE A 31 -0.48 5.90 5.40
CA ILE A 31 0.65 4.97 5.48
C ILE A 31 1.99 5.72 5.39
N ALA A 32 2.14 6.61 4.42
CA ALA A 32 3.36 7.42 4.28
C ALA A 32 3.65 8.23 5.55
N GLY A 33 2.62 8.85 6.13
CA GLY A 33 2.71 9.57 7.39
C GLY A 33 3.08 8.68 8.58
N ALA A 34 2.51 7.49 8.67
CA ALA A 34 2.82 6.54 9.74
C ALA A 34 4.28 6.06 9.67
N LEU A 35 4.77 5.71 8.48
CA LEU A 35 6.16 5.29 8.27
C LEU A 35 7.15 6.42 8.56
N ALA A 36 6.85 7.65 8.12
CA ALA A 36 7.69 8.82 8.37
C ALA A 36 7.79 9.13 9.88
N ARG A 37 6.67 9.15 10.59
CA ARG A 37 6.64 9.36 12.05
C ARG A 37 7.27 8.21 12.85
N ALA A 38 7.38 7.03 12.26
CA ALA A 38 8.12 5.90 12.84
C ALA A 38 9.65 5.95 12.56
N GLY A 39 10.15 7.00 11.87
CA GLY A 39 11.56 7.28 11.63
C GLY A 39 12.06 7.02 10.22
N ALA A 40 11.22 6.53 9.28
CA ALA A 40 11.66 6.31 7.91
C ALA A 40 11.82 7.61 7.12
N SER A 41 12.81 7.65 6.21
CA SER A 41 12.85 8.63 5.12
C SER A 41 11.88 8.15 4.04
N VAL A 42 10.82 8.94 3.73
CA VAL A 42 9.72 8.48 2.87
C VAL A 42 9.72 9.20 1.53
N VAL A 43 9.67 8.44 0.44
CA VAL A 43 9.41 8.97 -0.91
C VAL A 43 7.99 8.57 -1.33
N VAL A 44 7.11 9.56 -1.53
CA VAL A 44 5.76 9.32 -2.01
C VAL A 44 5.68 9.43 -3.54
N VAL A 45 4.98 8.50 -4.18
CA VAL A 45 4.86 8.44 -5.64
C VAL A 45 3.38 8.51 -6.04
N ALA A 46 3.02 9.45 -6.89
CA ALA A 46 1.70 9.57 -7.51
C ALA A 46 1.77 10.47 -8.76
N ARG A 47 0.62 10.75 -9.40
CA ARG A 47 0.57 11.55 -10.63
C ARG A 47 0.42 13.07 -10.41
N LYS A 48 -0.22 13.45 -9.29
CA LYS A 48 -0.62 14.85 -9.04
C LYS A 48 0.40 15.53 -8.14
N GLU A 49 1.25 16.36 -8.74
CA GLU A 49 2.35 17.06 -8.06
C GLU A 49 1.86 17.94 -6.90
N GLU A 50 0.76 18.68 -7.08
CA GLU A 50 0.18 19.53 -6.03
C GLU A 50 -0.18 18.71 -4.76
N GLN A 51 -0.79 17.52 -4.95
CA GLN A 51 -1.16 16.65 -3.83
C GLN A 51 0.07 16.00 -3.18
N LEU A 52 1.09 15.69 -3.98
CA LEU A 52 2.35 15.16 -3.51
C LEU A 52 3.09 16.19 -2.67
N ALA A 53 3.21 17.42 -3.18
CA ALA A 53 3.84 18.54 -2.48
C ALA A 53 3.14 18.81 -1.13
N ALA A 54 1.79 18.92 -1.13
CA ALA A 54 1.02 19.11 0.09
C ALA A 54 1.24 17.98 1.13
N THR A 55 1.42 16.73 0.67
CA THR A 55 1.72 15.62 1.58
C THR A 55 3.12 15.74 2.18
N VAL A 56 4.11 16.10 1.36
CA VAL A 56 5.50 16.26 1.83
C VAL A 56 5.64 17.47 2.74
N ASP A 57 4.98 18.58 2.43
CA ASP A 57 4.99 19.80 3.27
C ASP A 57 4.43 19.50 4.67
N GLU A 58 3.31 18.76 4.77
CA GLU A 58 2.76 18.32 6.06
C GLU A 58 3.75 17.46 6.84
N LEU A 59 4.36 16.46 6.20
CA LEU A 59 5.32 15.58 6.86
C LEU A 59 6.58 16.32 7.29
N SER A 60 7.03 17.28 6.48
CA SER A 60 8.20 18.11 6.80
C SER A 60 7.92 19.07 7.96
N ALA A 61 6.70 19.60 8.06
CA ALA A 61 6.27 20.41 9.20
C ALA A 61 6.27 19.63 10.53
N ASP A 62 6.01 18.31 10.46
CA ASP A 62 6.12 17.38 11.60
C ASP A 62 7.58 16.97 11.89
N GLY A 63 8.58 17.52 11.16
CA GLY A 63 10.00 17.19 11.31
C GLY A 63 10.40 15.86 10.65
N CYS A 64 9.53 15.24 9.85
CA CYS A 64 9.84 14.01 9.14
C CYS A 64 10.67 14.27 7.87
N ARG A 65 11.48 13.30 7.47
CA ARG A 65 12.23 13.33 6.23
C ARG A 65 11.39 12.73 5.10
N ALA A 66 10.83 13.57 4.23
CA ALA A 66 9.96 13.18 3.14
C ALA A 66 10.31 13.88 1.83
N ALA A 67 10.04 13.19 0.71
CA ALA A 67 10.16 13.73 -0.64
C ALA A 67 9.10 13.08 -1.54
N TRP A 68 8.97 13.58 -2.77
CA TRP A 68 8.02 13.04 -3.72
C TRP A 68 8.61 12.87 -5.13
N VAL A 69 8.01 11.95 -5.88
CA VAL A 69 8.26 11.72 -7.31
C VAL A 69 6.91 11.66 -8.02
N SER A 70 6.73 12.51 -9.03
CA SER A 70 5.56 12.47 -9.90
C SER A 70 5.76 11.45 -11.01
N ALA A 71 4.86 10.45 -11.11
CA ALA A 71 4.94 9.44 -12.15
C ALA A 71 3.58 8.81 -12.46
N ASP A 72 3.38 8.43 -13.72
CA ASP A 72 2.26 7.58 -14.13
C ASP A 72 2.66 6.11 -14.11
N LEU A 73 2.10 5.38 -13.16
CA LEU A 73 2.33 3.94 -12.97
C LEU A 73 1.46 3.06 -13.90
N GLY A 74 0.64 3.66 -14.76
CA GLY A 74 -0.12 2.94 -15.79
C GLY A 74 0.73 2.53 -17.01
N ALA A 75 1.95 3.05 -17.13
CA ALA A 75 2.88 2.72 -18.21
C ALA A 75 4.15 2.07 -17.63
N ARG A 76 4.60 0.97 -18.22
CA ARG A 76 5.80 0.23 -17.75
C ARG A 76 7.05 1.11 -17.67
N ASP A 77 7.25 2.00 -18.67
CA ASP A 77 8.37 2.93 -18.66
C ASP A 77 8.24 4.00 -17.56
N GLY A 78 7.01 4.48 -17.30
CA GLY A 78 6.74 5.37 -16.17
C GLY A 78 7.10 4.71 -14.82
N VAL A 79 6.82 3.41 -14.66
CA VAL A 79 7.21 2.66 -13.46
C VAL A 79 8.73 2.58 -13.31
N ARG A 80 9.46 2.30 -14.41
CA ARG A 80 10.93 2.23 -14.39
C ARG A 80 11.55 3.57 -14.03
N VAL A 81 11.08 4.65 -14.68
CA VAL A 81 11.55 6.01 -14.38
C VAL A 81 11.26 6.36 -12.91
N ALA A 82 10.07 6.05 -12.42
CA ALA A 82 9.72 6.29 -11.02
C ALA A 82 10.63 5.53 -10.04
N ALA A 83 10.96 4.27 -10.35
CA ALA A 83 11.82 3.45 -9.51
C ALA A 83 13.24 4.05 -9.40
N GLU A 84 13.85 4.44 -10.52
CA GLU A 84 15.17 5.08 -10.50
C GLU A 84 15.13 6.43 -9.78
N ALA A 85 14.17 7.29 -10.11
CA ALA A 85 14.04 8.59 -9.47
C ALA A 85 13.83 8.49 -7.96
N THR A 86 13.08 7.50 -7.46
CA THR A 86 12.90 7.32 -6.01
C THR A 86 14.17 6.86 -5.30
N ALA A 87 14.99 6.02 -5.96
CA ALA A 87 16.25 5.56 -5.40
C ALA A 87 17.32 6.67 -5.32
N GLU A 88 17.26 7.66 -6.22
CA GLU A 88 18.17 8.82 -6.21
C GLU A 88 17.90 9.78 -5.04
N VAL A 89 16.68 9.79 -4.46
CA VAL A 89 16.32 10.77 -3.42
C VAL A 89 17.00 10.48 -2.08
N PHE A 90 16.82 9.28 -1.54
CA PHE A 90 17.33 8.89 -0.22
C PHE A 90 18.16 7.60 -0.25
N GLY A 91 18.44 7.06 -1.44
CA GLY A 91 19.09 5.79 -1.64
C GLY A 91 18.09 4.64 -1.89
N GLU A 92 18.63 3.43 -2.07
CA GLU A 92 17.85 2.23 -2.35
C GLU A 92 16.87 1.93 -1.20
N PRO A 93 15.58 1.69 -1.48
CA PRO A 93 14.57 1.50 -0.46
C PRO A 93 14.75 0.19 0.31
N ASP A 94 14.44 0.24 1.60
CA ASP A 94 14.27 -0.91 2.49
C ASP A 94 12.82 -1.36 2.57
N ILE A 95 11.88 -0.43 2.31
CA ILE A 95 10.44 -0.64 2.44
C ILE A 95 9.77 -0.17 1.15
N LEU A 96 8.99 -1.06 0.53
CA LEU A 96 8.15 -0.75 -0.63
C LEU A 96 6.68 -0.96 -0.26
N VAL A 97 5.87 0.10 -0.32
CA VAL A 97 4.43 0.02 -0.17
C VAL A 97 3.74 0.29 -1.51
N ASN A 98 3.12 -0.73 -2.07
CA ASN A 98 2.32 -0.64 -3.29
C ASN A 98 0.88 -0.28 -2.95
N GLY A 99 0.61 1.02 -2.84
CA GLY A 99 -0.71 1.58 -2.51
C GLY A 99 -1.40 2.28 -3.68
N ALA A 100 -0.73 2.49 -4.81
CA ALA A 100 -1.36 3.01 -6.01
C ALA A 100 -2.41 2.04 -6.55
N GLY A 101 -3.53 2.57 -7.03
CA GLY A 101 -4.57 1.74 -7.62
C GLY A 101 -5.66 2.55 -8.30
N VAL A 102 -6.35 1.90 -9.23
CA VAL A 102 -7.57 2.37 -9.87
C VAL A 102 -8.71 1.40 -9.58
N ASN A 103 -9.94 1.92 -9.47
CA ASN A 103 -11.13 1.13 -9.16
C ASN A 103 -12.23 1.44 -10.21
N LEU A 104 -12.00 1.00 -11.43
CA LEU A 104 -12.94 1.11 -12.56
C LEU A 104 -13.93 -0.06 -12.46
N ARG A 105 -15.22 0.24 -12.47
CA ARG A 105 -16.27 -0.74 -12.12
C ARG A 105 -17.45 -0.74 -13.09
N PRO A 106 -17.26 -1.02 -14.38
CA PRO A 106 -18.37 -1.25 -15.30
C PRO A 106 -19.12 -2.55 -14.92
N PRO A 107 -20.36 -2.75 -15.39
CA PRO A 107 -20.99 -4.05 -15.38
C PRO A 107 -20.11 -5.10 -16.08
N MET A 108 -20.16 -6.37 -15.64
CA MET A 108 -19.29 -7.41 -16.21
C MET A 108 -19.45 -7.59 -17.72
N GLY A 109 -20.66 -7.48 -18.24
CA GLY A 109 -20.93 -7.56 -19.69
C GLY A 109 -20.44 -6.35 -20.50
N GLU A 110 -20.06 -5.26 -19.84
CA GLU A 110 -19.54 -4.02 -20.45
C GLU A 110 -18.04 -3.81 -20.14
N LEU A 111 -17.38 -4.80 -19.52
CA LEU A 111 -15.97 -4.74 -19.19
C LEU A 111 -15.13 -4.88 -20.45
N GLY A 112 -14.75 -3.77 -21.07
CA GLY A 112 -13.88 -3.72 -22.25
C GLY A 112 -12.41 -3.89 -21.89
N GLU A 113 -11.60 -4.20 -22.92
CA GLU A 113 -10.16 -4.43 -22.82
C GLU A 113 -9.41 -3.21 -22.24
N GLU A 114 -9.77 -1.99 -22.61
CA GLU A 114 -9.15 -0.77 -22.10
C GLU A 114 -9.25 -0.65 -20.56
N VAL A 115 -10.42 -0.95 -20.00
CA VAL A 115 -10.65 -0.93 -18.55
C VAL A 115 -9.86 -2.04 -17.86
N TRP A 116 -9.82 -3.21 -18.50
CA TRP A 116 -9.03 -4.35 -18.04
C TRP A 116 -7.54 -4.00 -18.01
N ASP A 117 -6.98 -3.57 -19.15
CA ASP A 117 -5.56 -3.25 -19.30
C ASP A 117 -5.11 -2.13 -18.36
N THR A 118 -5.90 -1.05 -18.26
CA THR A 118 -5.63 0.06 -17.33
C THR A 118 -5.61 -0.44 -15.88
N THR A 119 -6.55 -1.31 -15.52
CA THR A 119 -6.63 -1.85 -14.15
C THR A 119 -5.45 -2.75 -13.85
N MET A 120 -5.10 -3.65 -14.75
CA MET A 120 -3.97 -4.56 -14.57
C MET A 120 -2.63 -3.81 -14.55
N ALA A 121 -2.44 -2.84 -15.43
CA ALA A 121 -1.21 -2.05 -15.49
C ALA A 121 -0.91 -1.36 -14.15
N VAL A 122 -1.90 -0.67 -13.57
CA VAL A 122 -1.69 0.06 -12.31
C VAL A 122 -1.69 -0.86 -11.09
N ASN A 123 -2.66 -1.79 -11.01
CA ASN A 123 -2.90 -2.54 -9.78
C ASN A 123 -2.01 -3.78 -9.63
N LEU A 124 -1.43 -4.29 -10.73
CA LEU A 124 -0.65 -5.53 -10.75
C LEU A 124 0.74 -5.37 -11.39
N ASP A 125 0.81 -4.85 -12.63
CA ASP A 125 2.08 -4.74 -13.34
C ASP A 125 3.05 -3.77 -12.65
N ALA A 126 2.57 -2.62 -12.19
CA ALA A 126 3.38 -1.66 -11.46
C ALA A 126 3.97 -2.24 -10.16
N PRO A 127 3.18 -2.85 -9.24
CA PRO A 127 3.71 -3.58 -8.09
C PRO A 127 4.72 -4.68 -8.43
N TYR A 128 4.47 -5.43 -9.52
CA TYR A 128 5.41 -6.44 -10.01
C TYR A 128 6.75 -5.81 -10.41
N LEU A 129 6.72 -4.78 -11.27
CA LEU A 129 7.93 -4.11 -11.77
C LEU A 129 8.75 -3.46 -10.66
N LEU A 130 8.08 -2.78 -9.70
CA LEU A 130 8.75 -2.19 -8.55
C LEU A 130 9.36 -3.27 -7.64
N GLY A 131 8.66 -4.39 -7.43
CA GLY A 131 9.19 -5.53 -6.70
C GLY A 131 10.41 -6.13 -7.37
N GLN A 132 10.39 -6.30 -8.71
CA GLN A 132 11.54 -6.81 -9.48
C GLN A 132 12.74 -5.85 -9.44
N ARG A 133 12.50 -4.54 -9.38
CA ARG A 133 13.58 -3.54 -9.31
C ARG A 133 14.23 -3.49 -7.92
N PHE A 134 13.44 -3.54 -6.85
CA PHE A 134 13.95 -3.32 -5.49
C PHE A 134 14.22 -4.61 -4.71
N GLY A 135 13.44 -5.68 -4.93
CA GLY A 135 13.51 -6.94 -4.20
C GLY A 135 14.89 -7.58 -4.19
N PRO A 136 15.57 -7.74 -5.34
CA PRO A 136 16.93 -8.29 -5.37
C PRO A 136 17.95 -7.48 -4.55
N GLY A 137 17.88 -6.15 -4.60
CA GLY A 137 18.73 -5.27 -3.81
C GLY A 137 18.45 -5.39 -2.30
N MET A 138 17.17 -5.48 -1.91
CA MET A 138 16.77 -5.75 -0.52
C MET A 138 17.32 -7.11 -0.05
N ALA A 139 17.18 -8.17 -0.87
CA ALA A 139 17.70 -9.50 -0.57
C ALA A 139 19.22 -9.51 -0.40
N ALA A 140 19.95 -8.80 -1.26
CA ALA A 140 21.41 -8.67 -1.16
C ALA A 140 21.87 -7.96 0.12
N ARG A 141 21.06 -7.01 0.65
CA ARG A 141 21.31 -6.32 1.92
C ARG A 141 20.82 -7.09 3.16
N GLY A 142 20.13 -8.22 2.99
CA GLY A 142 19.60 -9.04 4.08
C GLY A 142 18.41 -8.40 4.83
N PHE A 143 17.77 -7.38 4.26
CA PHE A 143 16.58 -6.73 4.81
C PHE A 143 15.71 -6.12 3.73
N GLY A 144 14.43 -6.37 3.80
CA GLY A 144 13.41 -5.73 2.97
C GLY A 144 12.01 -5.95 3.50
N ARG A 145 11.11 -5.03 3.17
CA ARG A 145 9.69 -5.09 3.49
C ARG A 145 8.88 -4.68 2.28
N ILE A 146 8.13 -5.61 1.70
CA ILE A 146 7.21 -5.34 0.58
C ILE A 146 5.79 -5.49 1.11
N ILE A 147 4.99 -4.44 0.98
CA ILE A 147 3.62 -4.39 1.49
C ILE A 147 2.71 -3.97 0.34
N HIS A 148 1.77 -4.83 -0.03
CA HIS A 148 0.78 -4.51 -1.06
C HIS A 148 -0.55 -4.15 -0.42
N ILE A 149 -1.22 -3.12 -0.93
CA ILE A 149 -2.58 -2.77 -0.53
C ILE A 149 -3.54 -3.48 -1.47
N THR A 150 -4.20 -4.52 -0.96
CA THR A 150 -5.16 -5.33 -1.70
C THR A 150 -6.60 -4.89 -1.45
N SER A 151 -7.53 -5.78 -1.29
CA SER A 151 -8.94 -5.49 -1.00
C SER A 151 -9.67 -6.75 -0.57
N GLN A 152 -10.73 -6.61 0.21
CA GLN A 152 -11.70 -7.71 0.43
C GLN A 152 -12.23 -8.32 -0.88
N GLN A 153 -12.17 -7.58 -1.99
CA GLN A 153 -12.59 -8.07 -3.31
C GLN A 153 -11.63 -9.13 -3.91
N ALA A 154 -10.49 -9.35 -3.30
CA ALA A 154 -9.63 -10.51 -3.59
C ALA A 154 -10.24 -11.83 -3.07
N HIS A 155 -11.08 -11.76 -2.04
CA HIS A 155 -11.62 -12.93 -1.32
C HIS A 155 -13.12 -13.13 -1.51
N ARG A 156 -13.85 -12.10 -1.91
CA ARG A 156 -15.31 -12.11 -2.01
C ARG A 156 -15.79 -11.39 -3.25
N ALA A 157 -16.90 -11.88 -3.80
CA ALA A 157 -17.59 -11.18 -4.88
C ALA A 157 -18.27 -9.91 -4.36
N PHE A 158 -18.11 -8.83 -5.09
CA PHE A 158 -18.83 -7.58 -4.91
C PHE A 158 -19.47 -7.16 -6.22
N VAL A 159 -20.55 -6.41 -6.12
CA VAL A 159 -21.22 -5.87 -7.32
C VAL A 159 -20.23 -5.05 -8.14
N ARG A 160 -20.10 -5.39 -9.42
CA ARG A 160 -19.19 -4.74 -10.38
C ARG A 160 -17.71 -4.79 -9.94
N SER A 161 -17.28 -5.89 -9.35
CA SER A 161 -15.86 -6.08 -8.95
C SER A 161 -14.95 -6.17 -10.17
N GLY A 162 -15.34 -6.95 -11.19
CA GLY A 162 -14.67 -7.04 -12.49
C GLY A 162 -13.15 -7.15 -12.43
N ALA A 163 -12.46 -6.40 -13.27
CA ALA A 163 -11.00 -6.36 -13.32
C ALA A 163 -10.34 -5.97 -11.99
N TYR A 164 -11.01 -5.11 -11.20
CA TYR A 164 -10.47 -4.69 -9.90
C TYR A 164 -10.30 -5.87 -8.93
N GLY A 165 -11.34 -6.69 -8.75
CA GLY A 165 -11.25 -7.87 -7.87
C GLY A 165 -10.21 -8.87 -8.35
N VAL A 166 -10.16 -9.12 -9.67
CA VAL A 166 -9.13 -9.98 -10.28
C VAL A 166 -7.73 -9.46 -10.00
N SER A 167 -7.48 -8.16 -10.22
CA SER A 167 -6.18 -7.55 -9.99
C SER A 167 -5.74 -7.66 -8.52
N LYS A 168 -6.68 -7.51 -7.57
CA LYS A 168 -6.36 -7.60 -6.14
C LYS A 168 -6.11 -9.04 -5.68
N GLY A 169 -6.81 -10.04 -6.24
CA GLY A 169 -6.50 -11.46 -6.03
C GLY A 169 -5.13 -11.86 -6.63
N ALA A 170 -4.84 -11.39 -7.84
CA ALA A 170 -3.54 -11.59 -8.48
C ALA A 170 -2.39 -10.94 -7.68
N LEU A 171 -2.62 -9.75 -7.10
CA LEU A 171 -1.64 -9.06 -6.27
C LEU A 171 -1.32 -9.83 -4.98
N GLU A 172 -2.29 -10.51 -4.37
CA GLU A 172 -2.02 -11.39 -3.23
C GLU A 172 -1.21 -12.63 -3.63
N SER A 173 -1.48 -13.19 -4.82
CA SER A 173 -0.67 -14.29 -5.35
C SER A 173 0.77 -13.84 -5.64
N LEU A 174 0.94 -12.64 -6.19
CA LEU A 174 2.26 -12.03 -6.40
C LEU A 174 3.00 -11.86 -5.06
N ALA A 175 2.34 -11.40 -4.01
CA ALA A 175 2.93 -11.25 -2.68
C ALA A 175 3.48 -12.59 -2.14
N ARG A 176 2.74 -13.69 -2.30
CA ARG A 176 3.19 -15.03 -1.90
C ARG A 176 4.40 -15.48 -2.70
N SER A 177 4.42 -15.24 -4.02
CA SER A 177 5.56 -15.58 -4.88
C SER A 177 6.81 -14.78 -4.54
N GLN A 178 6.66 -13.49 -4.23
CA GLN A 178 7.77 -12.65 -3.78
C GLN A 178 8.26 -13.04 -2.37
N ALA A 179 7.35 -13.44 -1.49
CA ALA A 179 7.69 -13.96 -0.17
C ALA A 179 8.50 -15.26 -0.28
N GLU A 180 8.07 -16.20 -1.09
CA GLU A 180 8.80 -17.47 -1.32
C GLU A 180 10.20 -17.20 -1.84
N ALA A 181 10.34 -16.33 -2.84
CA ALA A 181 11.62 -16.05 -3.48
C ALA A 181 12.63 -15.33 -2.57
N TRP A 182 12.16 -14.38 -1.74
CA TRP A 182 13.07 -13.46 -1.06
C TRP A 182 13.10 -13.58 0.47
N SER A 183 12.15 -14.29 1.11
CA SER A 183 12.16 -14.42 2.58
C SER A 183 13.39 -15.18 3.13
N PRO A 184 13.97 -16.17 2.43
CA PRO A 184 15.24 -16.76 2.84
C PRO A 184 16.40 -15.75 2.94
N HIS A 185 16.25 -14.60 2.29
CA HIS A 185 17.23 -13.51 2.26
C HIS A 185 16.82 -12.29 3.12
N GLY A 186 15.89 -12.47 4.09
CA GLY A 186 15.51 -11.42 5.04
C GLY A 186 14.48 -10.40 4.52
N VAL A 187 13.86 -10.64 3.36
CA VAL A 187 12.78 -9.79 2.80
C VAL A 187 11.43 -10.42 3.07
N THR A 188 10.54 -9.73 3.79
CA THR A 188 9.16 -10.18 3.95
C THR A 188 8.24 -9.48 2.95
N CYS A 189 7.27 -10.23 2.41
CA CYS A 189 6.26 -9.68 1.51
C CYS A 189 4.86 -10.05 2.02
N ASN A 190 4.04 -9.03 2.30
CA ASN A 190 2.70 -9.21 2.86
C ASN A 190 1.70 -8.29 2.19
N THR A 191 0.41 -8.54 2.43
CA THR A 191 -0.66 -7.67 1.97
C THR A 191 -1.46 -7.10 3.14
N LEU A 192 -1.88 -5.84 3.04
CA LEU A 192 -2.92 -5.25 3.84
C LEU A 192 -4.23 -5.31 3.05
N VAL A 193 -5.27 -5.82 3.68
CA VAL A 193 -6.59 -6.02 3.07
C VAL A 193 -7.59 -5.05 3.71
N PRO A 194 -7.81 -3.87 3.09
CA PRO A 194 -8.74 -2.89 3.60
C PRO A 194 -10.19 -3.37 3.52
N GLY A 195 -10.97 -2.99 4.55
CA GLY A 195 -12.42 -2.90 4.46
C GLY A 195 -12.86 -1.70 3.62
N PHE A 196 -14.11 -1.25 3.83
CA PHE A 196 -14.56 -0.01 3.23
C PHE A 196 -13.99 1.19 4.02
N VAL A 197 -13.22 2.01 3.32
CA VAL A 197 -12.58 3.23 3.84
C VAL A 197 -12.99 4.41 3.00
N MET A 198 -13.40 5.51 3.62
CA MET A 198 -13.79 6.73 2.93
C MET A 198 -12.55 7.44 2.36
N THR A 199 -12.33 7.27 1.06
CA THR A 199 -11.17 7.80 0.32
C THR A 199 -11.61 8.32 -1.04
N PRO A 200 -10.78 9.14 -1.73
CA PRO A 200 -11.06 9.56 -3.10
C PRO A 200 -11.27 8.40 -4.08
N LEU A 201 -10.61 7.25 -3.87
CA LEU A 201 -10.79 6.03 -4.67
C LEU A 201 -12.24 5.49 -4.59
N ASN A 202 -12.90 5.72 -3.47
CA ASN A 202 -14.26 5.27 -3.18
C ASN A 202 -15.31 6.40 -3.22
N ALA A 203 -14.98 7.57 -3.80
CA ALA A 203 -15.83 8.76 -3.80
C ALA A 203 -17.28 8.49 -4.24
N ARG A 204 -17.48 7.64 -5.29
CA ARG A 204 -18.81 7.23 -5.74
C ARG A 204 -19.64 6.52 -4.67
N LEU A 205 -19.00 5.74 -3.80
CA LEU A 205 -19.69 5.03 -2.70
C LEU A 205 -19.87 5.95 -1.49
N SER A 206 -18.87 6.79 -1.23
CA SER A 206 -18.87 7.75 -0.11
C SER A 206 -19.89 8.87 -0.27
N SER A 207 -20.38 9.12 -1.50
CA SER A 207 -21.43 10.11 -1.77
C SER A 207 -22.86 9.62 -1.48
N ASP A 208 -23.04 8.35 -1.10
CA ASP A 208 -24.33 7.73 -0.80
C ASP A 208 -24.41 7.36 0.69
N PRO A 209 -25.07 8.21 1.52
CA PRO A 209 -25.12 8.00 2.98
C PRO A 209 -25.76 6.67 3.40
N GLU A 210 -26.76 6.18 2.66
CA GLU A 210 -27.42 4.92 2.98
C GLU A 210 -26.47 3.74 2.78
N LYS A 211 -25.69 3.76 1.68
CA LYS A 211 -24.67 2.73 1.44
C LYS A 211 -23.54 2.81 2.44
N VAL A 212 -23.10 4.01 2.80
CA VAL A 212 -22.09 4.23 3.84
C VAL A 212 -22.55 3.62 5.17
N ALA A 213 -23.80 3.90 5.57
CA ALA A 213 -24.39 3.35 6.79
C ALA A 213 -24.53 1.81 6.72
N ALA A 214 -25.01 1.28 5.60
CA ALA A 214 -25.16 -0.16 5.40
C ALA A 214 -23.80 -0.90 5.44
N LEU A 215 -22.74 -0.30 4.94
CA LEU A 215 -21.39 -0.86 5.02
C LEU A 215 -20.85 -0.82 6.45
N ALA A 216 -21.07 0.27 7.18
CA ALA A 216 -20.69 0.38 8.60
C ALA A 216 -21.38 -0.70 9.46
N ALA A 217 -22.69 -0.90 9.25
CA ALA A 217 -23.48 -1.89 9.98
C ALA A 217 -23.02 -3.35 9.74
N ARG A 218 -22.28 -3.60 8.67
CA ARG A 218 -21.71 -4.92 8.37
C ARG A 218 -20.34 -5.16 9.02
N THR A 219 -19.77 -4.17 9.67
CA THR A 219 -18.52 -4.37 10.42
C THR A 219 -18.84 -4.74 11.87
N MET A 220 -18.05 -5.59 12.50
CA MET A 220 -18.20 -5.91 13.93
C MET A 220 -17.92 -4.68 14.82
N VAL A 221 -17.06 -3.76 14.35
CA VAL A 221 -16.75 -2.52 15.08
C VAL A 221 -17.79 -1.41 14.89
N GLY A 222 -18.81 -1.61 14.03
CA GLY A 222 -19.93 -0.70 13.84
C GLY A 222 -19.61 0.60 13.10
N ARG A 223 -18.46 0.72 12.43
CA ARG A 223 -18.06 1.89 11.62
C ARG A 223 -17.27 1.51 10.39
N ASN A 224 -17.27 2.38 9.41
CA ASN A 224 -16.33 2.29 8.29
C ASN A 224 -14.90 2.61 8.74
N GLY A 225 -13.92 2.11 8.00
CA GLY A 225 -12.50 2.38 8.25
C GLY A 225 -12.13 3.84 7.94
N LEU A 226 -11.13 4.32 8.65
CA LEU A 226 -10.43 5.57 8.38
C LEU A 226 -9.03 5.25 7.83
N PRO A 227 -8.42 6.14 7.03
CA PRO A 227 -7.04 5.95 6.56
C PRO A 227 -6.03 5.70 7.70
N GLU A 228 -6.24 6.32 8.85
CA GLU A 228 -5.39 6.22 10.05
C GLU A 228 -5.45 4.83 10.72
N ASP A 229 -6.50 4.05 10.50
CA ASP A 229 -6.61 2.67 11.03
C ASP A 229 -5.51 1.73 10.49
N PHE A 230 -4.84 2.13 9.42
CA PHE A 230 -3.74 1.36 8.81
C PHE A 230 -2.37 1.64 9.43
N ALA A 231 -2.22 2.68 10.23
CA ALA A 231 -0.94 3.12 10.77
C ALA A 231 -0.24 2.03 11.59
N GLY A 232 -0.94 1.42 12.55
CA GLY A 232 -0.37 0.36 13.39
C GLY A 232 0.06 -0.87 12.58
N ALA A 233 -0.80 -1.32 11.65
CA ALA A 233 -0.54 -2.49 10.84
C ALA A 233 0.64 -2.28 9.88
N VAL A 234 0.76 -1.10 9.25
CA VAL A 234 1.86 -0.83 8.32
C VAL A 234 3.20 -0.68 9.06
N VAL A 235 3.23 0.00 10.20
CA VAL A 235 4.47 0.11 11.00
C VAL A 235 4.91 -1.26 11.52
N PHE A 236 3.96 -2.11 11.97
CA PHE A 236 4.25 -3.50 12.31
C PHE A 236 4.89 -4.24 11.14
N LEU A 237 4.26 -4.24 9.96
CA LEU A 237 4.76 -4.97 8.79
C LEU A 237 6.09 -4.39 8.23
N ALA A 238 6.33 -3.11 8.40
CA ALA A 238 7.55 -2.44 7.95
C ALA A 238 8.73 -2.62 8.90
N SER A 239 8.50 -2.95 10.17
CA SER A 239 9.50 -2.99 11.23
C SER A 239 10.10 -4.39 11.45
N ARG A 240 10.95 -4.50 12.47
CA ARG A 240 11.50 -5.78 12.93
C ARG A 240 10.48 -6.62 13.69
N ALA A 241 9.37 -6.02 14.15
CA ALA A 241 8.29 -6.70 14.86
C ALA A 241 7.62 -7.80 14.03
N SER A 242 7.65 -7.68 12.69
CA SER A 242 7.07 -8.66 11.75
C SER A 242 8.11 -9.57 11.08
N ALA A 243 9.29 -9.75 11.66
CA ALA A 243 10.38 -10.49 11.01
C ALA A 243 10.03 -11.95 10.66
N TYR A 244 9.02 -12.53 11.30
CA TYR A 244 8.53 -13.89 11.03
C TYR A 244 7.14 -13.92 10.37
N VAL A 245 6.70 -12.78 9.80
CA VAL A 245 5.41 -12.64 9.10
C VAL A 245 5.69 -12.36 7.63
N THR A 246 5.43 -13.36 6.77
CA THR A 246 5.62 -13.24 5.32
C THR A 246 4.59 -14.06 4.57
N GLY A 247 4.23 -13.65 3.35
CA GLY A 247 3.22 -14.28 2.51
C GLY A 247 1.78 -14.15 3.01
N GLN A 248 1.52 -13.28 4.00
CA GLN A 248 0.22 -13.20 4.69
C GLN A 248 -0.67 -12.07 4.16
N ALA A 249 -1.97 -12.28 4.26
CA ALA A 249 -3.00 -11.26 4.06
C ALA A 249 -3.53 -10.80 5.42
N ILE A 250 -3.25 -9.54 5.79
CA ILE A 250 -3.65 -8.94 7.05
C ILE A 250 -4.87 -8.06 6.83
N PHE A 251 -6.01 -8.49 7.34
CA PHE A 251 -7.26 -7.75 7.22
C PHE A 251 -7.31 -6.57 8.20
N VAL A 252 -7.60 -5.39 7.68
CA VAL A 252 -7.86 -4.16 8.43
C VAL A 252 -9.23 -3.65 7.99
N ASP A 253 -10.29 -4.32 8.46
CA ASP A 253 -11.63 -4.21 7.91
C ASP A 253 -12.76 -4.14 8.96
N GLY A 254 -12.40 -4.01 10.22
CA GLY A 254 -13.37 -3.95 11.33
C GLY A 254 -14.19 -5.23 11.51
N GLY A 255 -13.68 -6.38 11.06
CA GLY A 255 -14.38 -7.66 11.14
C GLY A 255 -15.40 -7.91 10.02
N PHE A 256 -15.46 -7.05 9.00
CA PHE A 256 -16.39 -7.20 7.88
C PHE A 256 -16.23 -8.55 7.15
N SER A 257 -15.03 -9.06 7.03
CA SER A 257 -14.74 -10.30 6.28
C SER A 257 -15.16 -11.58 6.99
N VAL A 258 -15.38 -11.51 8.30
CA VAL A 258 -15.67 -12.67 9.17
C VAL A 258 -17.02 -12.56 9.88
N HIS A 259 -17.81 -11.56 9.50
CA HIS A 259 -19.17 -11.32 10.00
C HIS A 259 -20.24 -11.67 8.96
#